data_2b5a5f0324f6bbd7a12972e984a31807
#
_entry.id   2b5a5f0324f6bbd7a12972e984a31807
#
_cell.length_a   1.000
_cell.length_b   1.000
_cell.length_c   1.000
_cell.angle_alpha   90.00
_cell.angle_beta   90.00
_cell.angle_gamma   90.00
#
_symmetry.space_group_name_H-M   'P 1'
#
loop_
_entity.id
_entity.type
_entity.pdbx_description
1 polymer ?
#
loop_
_entity_poly.entity_id
_entity_poly.type
_entity_poly.pdbx_seq_one_letter_code
_entity_poly.pdbx_strand_id
1 'polypeptide(L)'
;MKRRDFLKATAATGTLMFVPTLATTKSRLVHPVNPDIAELATVALETARSLKATYADIRIARYRTEAIATRERRVLNVSSNESYGFGVRTLVNGTWGFAASQQVTKEEIRAVTATAVKIAKANSKLQREPVRLAPVKSVTAFWRTPIRKDPFAVPLSEKIAFLLHINEEALKIRGVTFCNSSAAFVLESKLFASTEDSFIEQELYRLNPSFTVTSVDRERGSFESRNSYSEPQGMGYEYMEDYPWLEDVRQAAEDVMQKHSAKSVEPGLRDLILHPSNLWLTIHESVGHPTELDRALGMEANYAGTSFLTLDKLGTFKFGSDIVNFVADKTQPNGLATCAYDDDGAPTTKWYLVKDGVFVDYQTTRDQAHLIGRKESHGCSYAQSWADVPFQRMPNVSLEPGKKPLSLNQLIADTEDAIMVKGRGSYSIDHQRYNFQFGGQTYYEIKNGKITGMLKDVAYQARTPDFWNACDAICSEEEYSLGGSFNDGKGEPGQSNAVSHGCCPARFRKINILNTRRTI
;
A
#
# COMPACT_ATOMS: atom_id res chain seq x y z
N MET A 1 -4.66 -5.34 -35.38
CA MET A 1 -4.18 -3.96 -35.61
C MET A 1 -2.78 -4.02 -36.18
N LYS A 2 -2.50 -3.41 -37.31
CA LYS A 2 -1.19 -3.49 -37.95
C LYS A 2 -0.20 -2.59 -37.19
N ARG A 3 1.05 -3.04 -37.01
CA ARG A 3 2.17 -2.38 -36.32
C ARG A 3 2.35 -0.87 -36.64
N ARG A 4 1.79 -0.41 -37.77
CA ARG A 4 1.85 0.96 -38.26
C ARG A 4 0.82 1.92 -37.64
N ASP A 5 -0.25 1.40 -37.05
CA ASP A 5 -1.35 2.23 -36.53
C ASP A 5 -1.12 2.65 -35.09
N PHE A 6 -0.33 1.85 -34.34
CA PHE A 6 0.11 2.20 -32.98
C PHE A 6 1.12 3.35 -32.96
N LEU A 7 1.99 3.46 -33.97
CA LEU A 7 3.02 4.50 -34.07
C LEU A 7 2.49 5.84 -34.61
N LYS A 8 1.27 5.92 -35.13
CA LYS A 8 0.67 7.17 -35.61
C LYS A 8 -0.12 7.93 -34.55
N ALA A 9 -0.42 7.34 -33.41
CA ALA A 9 -1.13 7.97 -32.30
C ALA A 9 -0.24 8.84 -31.40
N THR A 10 1.08 8.78 -31.54
CA THR A 10 2.06 9.49 -30.67
C THR A 10 2.61 10.78 -31.23
N ALA A 11 2.08 11.30 -32.35
CA ALA A 11 2.55 12.53 -32.97
C ALA A 11 1.44 13.59 -33.08
N ALA A 12 0.84 13.98 -31.94
CA ALA A 12 0.04 15.19 -31.85
C ALA A 12 0.21 15.78 -30.44
N THR A 13 1.29 16.53 -30.24
CA THR A 13 1.49 17.41 -29.09
C THR A 13 0.51 18.58 -29.16
N GLY A 14 -0.61 18.45 -28.49
CA GLY A 14 -1.51 19.54 -28.16
C GLY A 14 -1.55 19.71 -26.66
N THR A 15 -0.96 20.78 -26.16
CA THR A 15 -1.02 21.21 -24.77
C THR A 15 -2.47 21.47 -24.38
N LEU A 16 -3.14 20.50 -23.77
CA LEU A 16 -4.42 20.68 -23.12
C LEU A 16 -4.16 20.83 -21.62
N MET A 17 -4.29 22.08 -21.14
CA MET A 17 -4.42 22.35 -19.71
C MET A 17 -5.64 21.60 -19.18
N PHE A 18 -5.42 20.53 -18.45
CA PHE A 18 -6.45 19.90 -17.64
C PHE A 18 -6.59 20.69 -16.33
N VAL A 19 -7.64 21.48 -16.24
CA VAL A 19 -8.17 21.96 -14.97
C VAL A 19 -8.95 20.78 -14.37
N PRO A 20 -8.56 20.19 -13.24
CA PRO A 20 -9.37 19.16 -12.61
C PRO A 20 -10.59 19.83 -11.97
N THR A 21 -11.71 19.80 -12.67
CA THR A 21 -13.01 20.02 -12.04
C THR A 21 -13.20 18.87 -11.03
N LEU A 22 -13.26 19.19 -9.75
CA LEU A 22 -13.71 18.31 -8.69
C LEU A 22 -15.16 17.86 -8.99
N ALA A 23 -15.30 16.86 -9.85
CA ALA A 23 -16.55 16.14 -10.01
C ALA A 23 -16.67 15.19 -8.82
N THR A 24 -17.44 15.58 -7.83
CA THR A 24 -17.99 14.66 -6.82
C THR A 24 -18.84 13.62 -7.56
N THR A 25 -18.22 12.58 -8.05
CA THR A 25 -18.92 11.43 -8.64
C THR A 25 -19.54 10.62 -7.51
N LYS A 26 -20.74 11.01 -7.09
CA LYS A 26 -21.71 10.10 -6.47
C LYS A 26 -22.22 9.13 -7.56
N SER A 27 -21.38 8.22 -8.02
CA SER A 27 -21.82 7.08 -8.81
C SER A 27 -21.92 5.87 -7.88
N ARG A 28 -22.96 5.82 -7.05
CA ARG A 28 -23.47 4.56 -6.51
C ARG A 28 -24.24 3.86 -7.63
N LEU A 29 -23.55 3.11 -8.46
CA LEU A 29 -24.21 2.07 -9.22
C LEU A 29 -24.64 1.01 -8.20
N VAL A 30 -25.89 1.03 -7.81
CA VAL A 30 -26.53 -0.02 -7.01
C VAL A 30 -26.75 -1.20 -7.93
N HIS A 31 -25.74 -2.05 -8.13
CA HIS A 31 -25.97 -3.40 -8.58
C HIS A 31 -26.49 -4.21 -7.39
N PRO A 32 -27.57 -4.97 -7.54
CA PRO A 32 -28.02 -5.83 -6.45
C PRO A 32 -26.94 -6.88 -6.16
N VAL A 33 -26.67 -7.14 -4.88
CA VAL A 33 -25.84 -8.26 -4.43
C VAL A 33 -26.33 -9.54 -5.08
N ASN A 34 -25.40 -10.41 -5.52
CA ASN A 34 -25.75 -11.68 -6.18
C ASN A 34 -26.66 -12.51 -5.26
N PRO A 35 -27.93 -12.78 -5.67
CA PRO A 35 -28.90 -13.41 -4.79
C PRO A 35 -28.53 -14.84 -4.37
N ASP A 36 -27.83 -15.60 -5.22
CA ASP A 36 -27.41 -16.97 -4.90
C ASP A 36 -26.36 -16.99 -3.79
N ILE A 37 -25.41 -16.04 -3.82
CA ILE A 37 -24.38 -15.91 -2.79
C ILE A 37 -24.98 -15.33 -1.51
N ALA A 38 -25.95 -14.41 -1.62
CA ALA A 38 -26.66 -13.86 -0.47
C ALA A 38 -27.50 -14.93 0.26
N GLU A 39 -28.12 -15.88 -0.47
CA GLU A 39 -28.81 -17.03 0.11
C GLU A 39 -27.85 -17.92 0.93
N LEU A 40 -26.67 -18.20 0.39
CA LEU A 40 -25.64 -18.96 1.09
C LEU A 40 -25.20 -18.23 2.37
N ALA A 41 -24.98 -16.93 2.32
CA ALA A 41 -24.62 -16.14 3.51
C ALA A 41 -25.74 -16.18 4.55
N THR A 42 -27.00 -16.10 4.17
CA THR A 42 -28.16 -16.17 5.07
C THR A 42 -28.17 -17.47 5.86
N VAL A 43 -27.78 -18.60 5.27
CA VAL A 43 -27.67 -19.89 5.97
C VAL A 43 -26.70 -19.82 7.16
N ALA A 44 -25.56 -19.14 7.03
CA ALA A 44 -24.62 -18.95 8.13
C ALA A 44 -25.23 -18.11 9.27
N LEU A 45 -25.87 -16.98 8.89
CA LEU A 45 -26.43 -16.03 9.87
C LEU A 45 -27.59 -16.66 10.66
N GLU A 46 -28.49 -17.37 10.00
CA GLU A 46 -29.58 -18.12 10.64
C GLU A 46 -29.05 -19.23 11.55
N THR A 47 -28.03 -19.97 11.12
CA THR A 47 -27.39 -21.01 11.92
C THR A 47 -26.76 -20.41 13.17
N ALA A 48 -26.04 -19.30 13.06
CA ALA A 48 -25.43 -18.62 14.20
C ALA A 48 -26.49 -18.11 15.20
N ARG A 49 -27.57 -17.51 14.71
CA ARG A 49 -28.71 -17.06 15.54
C ARG A 49 -29.38 -18.24 16.28
N SER A 50 -29.58 -19.36 15.61
CA SER A 50 -30.17 -20.58 16.23
C SER A 50 -29.29 -21.15 17.34
N LEU A 51 -27.96 -21.03 17.21
CA LEU A 51 -26.96 -21.46 18.18
C LEU A 51 -26.64 -20.44 19.26
N LYS A 52 -27.39 -19.30 19.29
CA LYS A 52 -27.33 -18.23 20.31
C LYS A 52 -26.02 -17.41 20.24
N ALA A 53 -25.43 -17.24 19.07
CA ALA A 53 -24.40 -16.23 18.88
C ALA A 53 -25.00 -14.82 19.02
N THR A 54 -24.31 -13.92 19.70
CA THR A 54 -24.71 -12.52 19.87
C THR A 54 -24.41 -11.67 18.64
N TYR A 55 -23.42 -12.09 17.86
CA TYR A 55 -23.06 -11.56 16.56
C TYR A 55 -22.45 -12.67 15.70
N ALA A 56 -22.65 -12.58 14.42
CA ALA A 56 -21.93 -13.41 13.43
C ALA A 56 -21.79 -12.66 12.11
N ASP A 57 -20.71 -12.93 11.42
CA ASP A 57 -20.50 -12.56 10.03
C ASP A 57 -19.96 -13.74 9.22
N ILE A 58 -20.17 -13.65 7.90
CA ILE A 58 -19.60 -14.54 6.91
C ILE A 58 -18.97 -13.72 5.80
N ARG A 59 -17.80 -14.14 5.34
CA ARG A 59 -17.16 -13.66 4.11
C ARG A 59 -17.05 -14.81 3.13
N ILE A 60 -17.69 -14.67 1.96
CA ILE A 60 -17.55 -15.58 0.83
C ILE A 60 -16.67 -14.86 -0.16
N ALA A 61 -15.47 -15.37 -0.44
CA ALA A 61 -14.50 -14.65 -1.25
C ALA A 61 -13.84 -15.52 -2.30
N ARG A 62 -13.60 -14.90 -3.45
CA ARG A 62 -12.85 -15.44 -4.60
C ARG A 62 -11.64 -14.53 -4.85
N TYR A 63 -10.46 -15.14 -4.96
CA TYR A 63 -9.24 -14.46 -5.33
C TYR A 63 -8.73 -15.01 -6.65
N ARG A 64 -8.53 -14.16 -7.63
CA ARG A 64 -7.85 -14.47 -8.88
C ARG A 64 -6.53 -13.73 -8.93
N THR A 65 -5.46 -14.44 -9.19
CA THR A 65 -4.13 -13.87 -9.33
C THR A 65 -3.47 -14.33 -10.61
N GLU A 66 -2.80 -13.42 -11.28
CA GLU A 66 -1.97 -13.70 -12.44
C GLU A 66 -0.64 -12.99 -12.26
N ALA A 67 0.47 -13.68 -12.48
CA ALA A 67 1.79 -13.08 -12.43
C ALA A 67 2.63 -13.57 -13.59
N ILE A 68 3.36 -12.62 -14.20
CA ILE A 68 4.22 -12.84 -15.36
C ILE A 68 5.58 -12.25 -15.01
N ALA A 69 6.65 -13.01 -15.28
CA ALA A 69 8.02 -12.55 -15.18
C ALA A 69 8.77 -12.87 -16.48
N THR A 70 9.51 -11.89 -16.96
CA THR A 70 10.33 -12.00 -18.17
C THR A 70 11.76 -11.57 -17.89
N ARG A 71 12.70 -12.07 -18.66
CA ARG A 71 14.09 -11.64 -18.63
C ARG A 71 14.61 -11.56 -20.05
N GLU A 72 15.13 -10.40 -20.43
CA GLU A 72 15.62 -10.15 -21.77
C GLU A 72 14.53 -10.49 -22.82
N ARG A 73 14.72 -11.52 -23.63
CA ARG A 73 13.79 -11.98 -24.67
C ARG A 73 13.04 -13.24 -24.30
N ARG A 74 12.99 -13.60 -23.02
CA ARG A 74 12.43 -14.88 -22.56
C ARG A 74 11.38 -14.66 -21.47
N VAL A 75 10.35 -15.47 -21.52
CA VAL A 75 9.44 -15.64 -20.38
C VAL A 75 10.11 -16.54 -19.36
N LEU A 76 10.19 -16.10 -18.12
CA LEU A 76 10.72 -16.88 -17.00
C LEU A 76 9.63 -17.65 -16.28
N ASN A 77 8.51 -17.00 -16.04
CA ASN A 77 7.40 -17.59 -15.29
C ASN A 77 6.08 -16.97 -15.70
N VAL A 78 5.06 -17.80 -15.71
CA VAL A 78 3.66 -17.40 -15.77
C VAL A 78 2.90 -18.22 -14.74
N SER A 79 2.13 -17.57 -13.89
CA SER A 79 1.24 -18.24 -12.96
C SER A 79 -0.15 -17.62 -13.04
N SER A 80 -1.17 -18.46 -12.94
CA SER A 80 -2.57 -18.07 -12.85
C SER A 80 -3.23 -18.96 -11.81
N ASN A 81 -3.74 -18.37 -10.74
CA ASN A 81 -4.33 -19.10 -9.63
C ASN A 81 -5.69 -18.52 -9.28
N GLU A 82 -6.55 -19.40 -8.78
CA GLU A 82 -7.85 -19.02 -8.23
C GLU A 82 -8.06 -19.74 -6.89
N SER A 83 -8.58 -19.01 -5.90
CA SER A 83 -8.99 -19.52 -4.61
C SER A 83 -10.42 -19.07 -4.34
N TYR A 84 -11.28 -20.01 -3.88
CA TYR A 84 -12.68 -19.73 -3.55
C TYR A 84 -13.07 -20.46 -2.28
N GLY A 85 -13.73 -19.78 -1.37
CA GLY A 85 -14.16 -20.34 -0.10
C GLY A 85 -14.90 -19.32 0.76
N PHE A 86 -15.11 -19.67 2.01
CA PHE A 86 -15.77 -18.79 2.98
C PHE A 86 -15.19 -18.95 4.38
N GLY A 87 -15.26 -17.88 5.17
CA GLY A 87 -14.95 -17.87 6.60
C GLY A 87 -16.10 -17.28 7.40
N VAL A 88 -16.39 -17.86 8.55
CA VAL A 88 -17.44 -17.43 9.48
C VAL A 88 -16.83 -17.04 10.81
N ARG A 89 -17.09 -15.80 11.28
CA ARG A 89 -16.83 -15.40 12.66
C ARG A 89 -18.13 -15.41 13.46
N THR A 90 -18.02 -15.79 14.72
CA THR A 90 -19.14 -15.72 15.65
C THR A 90 -18.68 -15.14 16.98
N LEU A 91 -19.52 -14.32 17.61
CA LEU A 91 -19.30 -13.78 18.95
C LEU A 91 -20.27 -14.45 19.91
N VAL A 92 -19.74 -15.13 20.92
CA VAL A 92 -20.53 -15.79 21.97
C VAL A 92 -19.92 -15.47 23.32
N ASN A 93 -20.74 -14.97 24.24
CA ASN A 93 -20.29 -14.53 25.56
C ASN A 93 -19.10 -13.55 25.52
N GLY A 94 -19.10 -12.64 24.54
CA GLY A 94 -18.04 -11.65 24.34
C GLY A 94 -16.73 -12.21 23.76
N THR A 95 -16.74 -13.43 23.19
CA THR A 95 -15.52 -14.08 22.68
C THR A 95 -15.69 -14.51 21.24
N TRP A 96 -14.65 -14.28 20.43
CA TRP A 96 -14.60 -14.70 19.05
C TRP A 96 -14.36 -16.19 18.85
N GLY A 97 -15.04 -16.75 17.88
CA GLY A 97 -14.71 -18.03 17.25
C GLY A 97 -14.71 -17.88 15.73
N PHE A 98 -13.81 -18.57 15.06
CA PHE A 98 -13.66 -18.55 13.62
C PHE A 98 -13.50 -19.96 13.07
N ALA A 99 -14.11 -20.22 11.91
CA ALA A 99 -13.89 -21.41 11.10
C ALA A 99 -14.11 -21.09 9.63
N ALA A 100 -13.45 -21.84 8.74
CA ALA A 100 -13.48 -21.58 7.30
C ALA A 100 -13.46 -22.88 6.50
N SER A 101 -13.96 -22.85 5.25
CA SER A 101 -13.92 -23.98 4.31
C SER A 101 -13.90 -23.49 2.86
N GLN A 102 -13.29 -24.28 1.98
CA GLN A 102 -13.34 -24.11 0.53
C GLN A 102 -14.62 -24.69 -0.11
N GLN A 103 -15.41 -25.45 0.62
CA GLN A 103 -16.63 -26.10 0.11
C GLN A 103 -17.84 -25.19 0.32
N VAL A 104 -18.14 -24.33 -0.64
CA VAL A 104 -19.21 -23.33 -0.54
C VAL A 104 -20.57 -23.98 -0.83
N THR A 105 -21.09 -24.76 0.13
CA THR A 105 -22.39 -25.40 0.10
C THR A 105 -23.18 -25.08 1.38
N LYS A 106 -24.52 -25.14 1.33
CA LYS A 106 -25.38 -24.87 2.48
C LYS A 106 -25.09 -25.79 3.67
N GLU A 107 -24.78 -27.07 3.41
CA GLU A 107 -24.45 -28.09 4.41
C GLU A 107 -23.15 -27.75 5.11
N GLU A 108 -22.10 -27.45 4.35
CA GLU A 108 -20.79 -27.12 4.90
C GLU A 108 -20.82 -25.77 5.65
N ILE A 109 -21.55 -24.79 5.14
CA ILE A 109 -21.73 -23.50 5.81
C ILE A 109 -22.37 -23.68 7.19
N ARG A 110 -23.38 -24.55 7.34
CA ARG A 110 -23.98 -24.87 8.65
C ARG A 110 -22.96 -25.52 9.56
N ALA A 111 -22.19 -26.50 9.07
CA ALA A 111 -21.20 -27.24 9.87
C ALA A 111 -20.06 -26.32 10.35
N VAL A 112 -19.54 -25.49 9.46
CA VAL A 112 -18.48 -24.51 9.75
C VAL A 112 -18.97 -23.45 10.74
N THR A 113 -20.19 -22.93 10.55
CA THR A 113 -20.80 -21.98 11.50
C THR A 113 -20.95 -22.58 12.89
N ALA A 114 -21.43 -23.82 12.99
CA ALA A 114 -21.54 -24.52 14.27
C ALA A 114 -20.16 -24.73 14.92
N THR A 115 -19.12 -24.98 14.13
CA THR A 115 -17.74 -25.10 14.60
C THR A 115 -17.23 -23.76 15.14
N ALA A 116 -17.44 -22.65 14.45
CA ALA A 116 -17.08 -21.30 14.91
C ALA A 116 -17.76 -20.99 16.26
N VAL A 117 -19.06 -21.31 16.41
CA VAL A 117 -19.78 -21.14 17.68
C VAL A 117 -19.20 -22.00 18.81
N LYS A 118 -18.80 -23.25 18.54
CA LYS A 118 -18.13 -24.11 19.54
C LYS A 118 -16.80 -23.50 19.99
N ILE A 119 -16.00 -23.01 19.06
CA ILE A 119 -14.72 -22.34 19.35
C ILE A 119 -14.95 -21.10 20.23
N ALA A 120 -15.91 -20.24 19.87
CA ALA A 120 -16.25 -19.06 20.67
C ALA A 120 -16.66 -19.45 22.11
N LYS A 121 -17.52 -20.45 22.27
CA LYS A 121 -17.94 -20.96 23.59
C LYS A 121 -16.80 -21.55 24.41
N ALA A 122 -15.86 -22.24 23.77
CA ALA A 122 -14.68 -22.79 24.46
C ALA A 122 -13.75 -21.66 24.93
N ASN A 123 -13.46 -20.70 24.06
CA ASN A 123 -12.59 -19.57 24.34
C ASN A 123 -13.16 -18.62 25.40
N SER A 124 -14.50 -18.52 25.54
CA SER A 124 -15.14 -17.64 26.53
C SER A 124 -14.74 -17.95 27.98
N LYS A 125 -14.24 -19.14 28.25
CA LYS A 125 -13.71 -19.52 29.58
C LYS A 125 -12.34 -18.89 29.88
N LEU A 126 -11.63 -18.45 28.86
CA LEU A 126 -10.28 -17.88 28.94
C LEU A 126 -10.29 -16.35 28.75
N GLN A 127 -11.38 -15.80 28.24
CA GLN A 127 -11.52 -14.38 27.94
C GLN A 127 -11.54 -13.54 29.24
N ARG A 128 -10.66 -12.54 29.32
CA ARG A 128 -10.61 -11.62 30.47
C ARG A 128 -11.59 -10.47 30.31
N GLU A 129 -11.66 -9.89 29.12
CA GLU A 129 -12.52 -8.77 28.79
C GLU A 129 -13.40 -9.12 27.58
N PRO A 130 -14.72 -8.93 27.64
CA PRO A 130 -15.60 -9.22 26.53
C PRO A 130 -15.37 -8.23 25.38
N VAL A 131 -15.36 -8.75 24.16
CA VAL A 131 -15.34 -7.93 22.93
C VAL A 131 -16.58 -7.05 22.87
N ARG A 132 -16.37 -5.78 22.51
CA ARG A 132 -17.41 -4.77 22.30
C ARG A 132 -17.27 -4.20 20.90
N LEU A 133 -18.28 -4.40 20.06
CA LEU A 133 -18.26 -3.89 18.68
C LEU A 133 -18.84 -2.48 18.63
N ALA A 134 -18.12 -1.55 18.03
CA ALA A 134 -18.67 -0.27 17.63
C ALA A 134 -19.86 -0.49 16.66
N PRO A 135 -20.95 0.27 16.78
CA PRO A 135 -22.13 0.11 15.94
C PRO A 135 -21.82 0.44 14.47
N VAL A 136 -22.51 -0.25 13.58
CA VAL A 136 -22.55 0.05 12.15
C VAL A 136 -24.00 0.13 11.69
N LYS A 137 -24.27 0.91 10.66
CA LYS A 137 -25.59 0.93 10.01
C LYS A 137 -25.71 -0.27 9.10
N SER A 138 -26.86 -0.95 9.13
CA SER A 138 -27.16 -2.01 8.17
C SER A 138 -27.17 -1.44 6.75
N VAL A 139 -26.59 -2.20 5.79
CA VAL A 139 -26.48 -1.76 4.41
C VAL A 139 -26.50 -2.94 3.45
N THR A 140 -27.17 -2.75 2.30
CA THR A 140 -26.96 -3.60 1.13
C THR A 140 -26.25 -2.77 0.06
N ALA A 141 -25.04 -3.17 -0.31
CA ALA A 141 -24.19 -2.38 -1.19
C ALA A 141 -23.33 -3.25 -2.11
N PHE A 142 -23.03 -2.69 -3.28
CA PHE A 142 -21.98 -3.17 -4.18
C PHE A 142 -20.96 -2.07 -4.39
N TRP A 143 -19.69 -2.42 -4.41
CA TRP A 143 -18.60 -1.53 -4.74
C TRP A 143 -17.55 -2.24 -5.58
N ARG A 144 -16.91 -1.50 -6.48
CA ARG A 144 -15.80 -2.00 -7.31
C ARG A 144 -14.73 -0.93 -7.42
N THR A 145 -13.46 -1.34 -7.40
CA THR A 145 -12.36 -0.46 -7.80
C THR A 145 -12.69 0.17 -9.16
N PRO A 146 -12.68 1.51 -9.28
CA PRO A 146 -12.89 2.16 -10.56
C PRO A 146 -11.78 1.76 -11.54
N ILE A 147 -12.11 1.00 -12.57
CA ILE A 147 -11.20 0.58 -13.64
C ILE A 147 -11.79 0.90 -15.00
N ARG A 148 -10.91 1.20 -15.97
CA ARG A 148 -11.30 1.38 -17.38
C ARG A 148 -11.17 0.10 -18.19
N LYS A 149 -10.22 -0.78 -17.82
CA LYS A 149 -9.92 -1.99 -18.56
C LYS A 149 -9.62 -3.15 -17.60
N ASP A 150 -10.45 -4.20 -17.65
CA ASP A 150 -10.26 -5.38 -16.81
C ASP A 150 -8.96 -6.11 -17.19
N PRO A 151 -7.98 -6.23 -16.27
CA PRO A 151 -6.73 -6.93 -16.55
C PRO A 151 -6.93 -8.42 -16.85
N PHE A 152 -7.98 -9.04 -16.33
CA PHE A 152 -8.29 -10.46 -16.60
C PHE A 152 -9.03 -10.71 -17.91
N ALA A 153 -9.49 -9.65 -18.59
CA ALA A 153 -10.02 -9.72 -19.94
C ALA A 153 -8.93 -9.54 -21.02
N VAL A 154 -7.74 -9.06 -20.64
CA VAL A 154 -6.61 -8.91 -21.56
C VAL A 154 -5.93 -10.26 -21.78
N PRO A 155 -5.73 -10.70 -23.06
CA PRO A 155 -5.06 -11.95 -23.36
C PRO A 155 -3.66 -12.02 -22.75
N LEU A 156 -3.30 -13.18 -22.19
CA LEU A 156 -1.97 -13.42 -21.61
C LEU A 156 -0.83 -13.13 -22.59
N SER A 157 -1.03 -13.47 -23.88
CA SER A 157 -0.05 -13.19 -24.94
C SER A 157 0.23 -11.69 -25.13
N GLU A 158 -0.76 -10.82 -24.95
CA GLU A 158 -0.58 -9.37 -25.04
C GLU A 158 0.24 -8.84 -23.85
N LYS A 159 -0.04 -9.32 -22.63
CA LYS A 159 0.70 -8.98 -21.43
C LYS A 159 2.16 -9.40 -21.52
N ILE A 160 2.42 -10.62 -21.99
CA ILE A 160 3.77 -11.14 -22.24
C ILE A 160 4.49 -10.28 -23.28
N ALA A 161 3.85 -10.01 -24.42
CA ALA A 161 4.41 -9.19 -25.48
C ALA A 161 4.78 -7.78 -25.00
N PHE A 162 3.95 -7.20 -24.13
CA PHE A 162 4.20 -5.90 -23.53
C PHE A 162 5.47 -5.90 -22.66
N LEU A 163 5.62 -6.88 -21.77
CA LEU A 163 6.80 -7.00 -20.91
C LEU A 163 8.08 -7.28 -21.70
N LEU A 164 8.01 -8.16 -22.69
CA LEU A 164 9.15 -8.43 -23.58
C LEU A 164 9.55 -7.19 -24.39
N HIS A 165 8.59 -6.36 -24.80
CA HIS A 165 8.86 -5.10 -25.48
C HIS A 165 9.65 -4.13 -24.60
N ILE A 166 9.28 -3.97 -23.31
CA ILE A 166 10.05 -3.17 -22.35
C ILE A 166 11.51 -3.65 -22.30
N ASN A 167 11.72 -4.97 -22.16
CA ASN A 167 13.06 -5.54 -22.10
C ASN A 167 13.84 -5.30 -23.40
N GLU A 168 13.20 -5.49 -24.57
CA GLU A 168 13.83 -5.27 -25.87
C GLU A 168 14.26 -3.81 -26.06
N GLU A 169 13.42 -2.85 -25.66
CA GLU A 169 13.77 -1.44 -25.76
C GLU A 169 14.94 -1.07 -24.82
N ALA A 170 14.92 -1.61 -23.58
CA ALA A 170 16.04 -1.44 -22.65
C ALA A 170 17.37 -1.97 -23.21
N LEU A 171 17.35 -3.17 -23.80
CA LEU A 171 18.57 -3.82 -24.36
C LEU A 171 19.15 -3.13 -25.62
N LYS A 172 18.42 -2.22 -26.26
CA LYS A 172 18.93 -1.39 -27.35
C LYS A 172 19.80 -0.23 -26.85
N ILE A 173 19.69 0.13 -25.57
CA ILE A 173 20.40 1.26 -24.99
C ILE A 173 21.83 0.80 -24.66
N ARG A 174 22.82 1.53 -25.18
CA ARG A 174 24.23 1.24 -24.93
C ARG A 174 24.56 1.24 -23.44
N GLY A 175 25.22 0.18 -22.96
CA GLY A 175 25.58 0.02 -21.55
C GLY A 175 24.60 -0.79 -20.72
N VAL A 176 23.38 -1.04 -21.20
CA VAL A 176 22.46 -1.98 -20.57
C VAL A 176 22.91 -3.41 -20.90
N THR A 177 23.14 -4.21 -19.86
CA THR A 177 23.55 -5.61 -19.99
C THR A 177 22.37 -6.56 -19.86
N PHE A 178 21.47 -6.31 -18.92
CA PHE A 178 20.28 -7.12 -18.65
C PHE A 178 19.07 -6.23 -18.41
N CYS A 179 17.89 -6.75 -18.76
CA CYS A 179 16.60 -6.19 -18.34
C CYS A 179 15.63 -7.31 -17.99
N ASN A 180 15.00 -7.18 -16.82
CA ASN A 180 13.90 -8.04 -16.38
C ASN A 180 12.65 -7.18 -16.27
N SER A 181 11.48 -7.73 -16.59
CA SER A 181 10.22 -7.09 -16.29
C SER A 181 9.20 -8.09 -15.73
N SER A 182 8.28 -7.62 -14.94
CA SER A 182 7.22 -8.43 -14.34
C SER A 182 5.95 -7.63 -14.17
N ALA A 183 4.83 -8.34 -14.09
CA ALA A 183 3.55 -7.77 -13.69
C ALA A 183 2.76 -8.79 -12.89
N ALA A 184 2.13 -8.34 -11.80
CA ALA A 184 1.19 -9.10 -11.01
C ALA A 184 -0.18 -8.42 -11.03
N PHE A 185 -1.23 -9.21 -11.16
CA PHE A 185 -2.62 -8.78 -11.20
C PHE A 185 -3.40 -9.54 -10.15
N VAL A 186 -4.23 -8.84 -9.38
CA VAL A 186 -5.09 -9.42 -8.36
C VAL A 186 -6.50 -8.90 -8.54
N LEU A 187 -7.48 -9.81 -8.50
CA LEU A 187 -8.89 -9.53 -8.32
C LEU A 187 -9.37 -10.25 -7.06
N GLU A 188 -9.79 -9.48 -6.08
CA GLU A 188 -10.46 -9.94 -4.88
C GLU A 188 -11.94 -9.61 -5.00
N SER A 189 -12.79 -10.65 -5.12
CA SER A 189 -14.26 -10.52 -5.14
C SER A 189 -14.79 -11.13 -3.84
N LYS A 190 -15.49 -10.35 -3.01
CA LYS A 190 -15.99 -10.82 -1.73
C LYS A 190 -17.39 -10.30 -1.42
N LEU A 191 -18.21 -11.18 -0.84
CA LEU A 191 -19.42 -10.84 -0.12
C LEU A 191 -19.14 -10.91 1.38
N PHE A 192 -19.43 -9.82 2.08
CA PHE A 192 -19.59 -9.77 3.54
C PHE A 192 -21.07 -9.73 3.89
N ALA A 193 -21.50 -10.55 4.87
CA ALA A 193 -22.83 -10.45 5.45
C ALA A 193 -22.78 -10.66 6.96
N SER A 194 -23.64 -9.97 7.72
CA SER A 194 -23.66 -10.03 9.18
C SER A 194 -25.06 -10.16 9.77
N THR A 195 -25.12 -10.59 11.02
CA THR A 195 -26.38 -10.64 11.81
C THR A 195 -26.95 -9.25 12.13
N GLU A 196 -26.24 -8.18 11.78
CA GLU A 196 -26.71 -6.79 11.81
C GLU A 196 -27.34 -6.36 10.47
N ASP A 197 -27.77 -7.33 9.67
CA ASP A 197 -28.51 -7.17 8.42
C ASP A 197 -27.76 -6.39 7.33
N SER A 198 -26.42 -6.51 7.30
CA SER A 198 -25.59 -5.99 6.22
C SER A 198 -25.27 -7.07 5.20
N PHE A 199 -25.31 -6.69 3.90
CA PHE A 199 -24.87 -7.49 2.75
C PHE A 199 -24.04 -6.58 1.83
N ILE A 200 -22.74 -6.83 1.75
CA ILE A 200 -21.80 -5.95 1.05
C ILE A 200 -20.96 -6.78 0.08
N GLU A 201 -21.12 -6.53 -1.20
CA GLU A 201 -20.30 -7.15 -2.24
C GLU A 201 -19.26 -6.16 -2.74
N GLN A 202 -17.99 -6.56 -2.82
CA GLN A 202 -16.89 -5.72 -3.28
C GLN A 202 -15.97 -6.47 -4.24
N GLU A 203 -15.46 -5.76 -5.26
CA GLU A 203 -14.44 -6.22 -6.19
C GLU A 203 -13.25 -5.27 -6.17
N LEU A 204 -12.11 -5.76 -5.73
CA LEU A 204 -10.88 -4.98 -5.60
C LEU A 204 -9.86 -5.44 -6.64
N TYR A 205 -9.44 -4.52 -7.50
CA TYR A 205 -8.38 -4.74 -8.48
C TYR A 205 -7.07 -4.10 -8.01
N ARG A 206 -5.97 -4.84 -8.17
CA ARG A 206 -4.63 -4.35 -7.83
C ARG A 206 -3.62 -4.84 -8.85
N LEU A 207 -2.71 -3.96 -9.26
CA LEU A 207 -1.63 -4.24 -10.19
C LEU A 207 -0.28 -3.85 -9.59
N ASN A 208 0.73 -4.65 -9.90
CA ASN A 208 2.12 -4.37 -9.54
C ASN A 208 3.06 -4.69 -10.71
N PRO A 209 3.19 -3.79 -11.69
CA PRO A 209 4.12 -3.93 -12.79
C PRO A 209 5.48 -3.31 -12.44
N SER A 210 6.57 -3.87 -12.96
CA SER A 210 7.91 -3.34 -12.76
C SER A 210 8.89 -3.83 -13.82
N PHE A 211 10.01 -3.12 -13.96
CA PHE A 211 11.21 -3.61 -14.63
C PHE A 211 12.46 -3.34 -13.80
N THR A 212 13.55 -4.02 -14.14
CA THR A 212 14.89 -3.76 -13.60
C THR A 212 15.88 -3.72 -14.76
N VAL A 213 16.54 -2.58 -14.92
CA VAL A 213 17.69 -2.41 -15.83
C VAL A 213 18.97 -2.65 -15.06
N THR A 214 19.90 -3.38 -15.67
CA THR A 214 21.22 -3.70 -15.09
C THR A 214 22.33 -3.40 -16.07
N SER A 215 23.39 -2.77 -15.58
CA SER A 215 24.65 -2.53 -16.29
C SER A 215 25.81 -3.22 -15.58
N VAL A 216 26.74 -3.79 -16.37
CA VAL A 216 27.96 -4.43 -15.87
C VAL A 216 29.15 -3.74 -16.50
N ASP A 217 29.95 -3.08 -15.68
CA ASP A 217 31.25 -2.54 -16.07
C ASP A 217 32.35 -3.54 -15.65
N ARG A 218 32.88 -4.29 -16.65
CA ARG A 218 33.88 -5.34 -16.40
C ARG A 218 35.26 -4.78 -16.04
N GLU A 219 35.57 -3.58 -16.51
CA GLU A 219 36.87 -2.95 -16.24
C GLU A 219 36.94 -2.49 -14.78
N ARG A 220 35.83 -1.97 -14.27
CA ARG A 220 35.73 -1.55 -12.87
C ARG A 220 35.26 -2.64 -11.92
N GLY A 221 34.85 -3.81 -12.44
CA GLY A 221 34.25 -4.88 -11.64
C GLY A 221 32.95 -4.46 -10.98
N SER A 222 32.20 -3.54 -11.59
CA SER A 222 31.00 -2.93 -11.01
C SER A 222 29.74 -3.48 -11.66
N PHE A 223 28.73 -3.74 -10.81
CA PHE A 223 27.40 -4.20 -11.19
C PHE A 223 26.37 -3.25 -10.60
N GLU A 224 25.64 -2.55 -11.47
CA GLU A 224 24.68 -1.56 -11.03
C GLU A 224 23.30 -1.84 -11.61
N SER A 225 22.25 -1.63 -10.79
CA SER A 225 20.87 -1.84 -11.21
C SER A 225 19.95 -0.70 -10.75
N ARG A 226 18.82 -0.56 -11.45
CA ARG A 226 17.74 0.37 -11.13
C ARG A 226 16.42 -0.25 -11.53
N ASN A 227 15.47 -0.32 -10.58
CA ASN A 227 14.10 -0.72 -10.83
C ASN A 227 13.30 0.45 -11.41
N SER A 228 12.21 0.16 -12.12
CA SER A 228 11.24 1.20 -12.47
C SER A 228 10.79 2.00 -11.25
N TYR A 229 10.33 3.23 -11.47
CA TYR A 229 9.62 4.00 -10.46
C TYR A 229 8.11 3.81 -10.54
N SER A 230 7.64 2.84 -11.33
CA SER A 230 6.26 2.38 -11.30
C SER A 230 5.98 1.75 -9.93
N GLU A 231 4.95 2.21 -9.27
CA GLU A 231 4.53 1.72 -7.97
C GLU A 231 3.23 0.92 -8.12
N PRO A 232 2.93 -0.05 -7.24
CA PRO A 232 1.69 -0.80 -7.31
C PRO A 232 0.46 0.10 -7.13
N GLN A 233 -0.63 -0.19 -7.87
CA GLN A 233 -1.83 0.65 -7.92
C GLN A 233 -3.11 -0.19 -7.78
N GLY A 234 -4.15 0.42 -7.19
CA GLY A 234 -5.53 -0.06 -7.22
C GLY A 234 -6.23 0.42 -8.50
N MET A 235 -5.86 -0.16 -9.66
CA MET A 235 -6.33 0.23 -10.99
C MET A 235 -6.60 -1.00 -11.86
N GLY A 236 -7.09 -0.77 -13.08
CA GLY A 236 -7.19 -1.76 -14.16
C GLY A 236 -5.95 -1.77 -15.06
N TYR A 237 -6.05 -2.51 -16.17
CA TYR A 237 -4.95 -2.67 -17.14
C TYR A 237 -4.52 -1.35 -17.79
N GLU A 238 -5.35 -0.32 -17.73
CA GLU A 238 -5.01 1.03 -18.17
C GLU A 238 -3.73 1.57 -17.51
N TYR A 239 -3.37 1.14 -16.32
CA TYR A 239 -2.10 1.52 -15.69
C TYR A 239 -0.89 1.01 -16.49
N MET A 240 -0.98 -0.20 -17.06
CA MET A 240 0.06 -0.72 -17.96
C MET A 240 0.19 0.12 -19.23
N GLU A 241 -0.90 0.71 -19.70
CA GLU A 241 -0.95 1.50 -20.93
C GLU A 241 -0.52 2.95 -20.72
N ASP A 242 -0.86 3.54 -19.58
CA ASP A 242 -0.68 4.97 -19.30
C ASP A 242 0.69 5.32 -18.71
N TYR A 243 1.37 4.38 -18.02
CA TYR A 243 2.68 4.65 -17.42
C TYR A 243 3.76 4.84 -18.50
N PRO A 244 4.66 5.82 -18.37
CA PRO A 244 5.67 6.15 -19.39
C PRO A 244 6.87 5.19 -19.37
N TRP A 245 6.64 3.90 -19.63
CA TRP A 245 7.63 2.83 -19.51
C TRP A 245 8.95 3.09 -20.23
N LEU A 246 8.88 3.57 -21.50
CA LEU A 246 10.07 3.76 -22.30
C LEU A 246 10.89 4.98 -21.87
N GLU A 247 10.27 5.98 -21.30
CA GLU A 247 10.95 7.11 -20.70
C GLU A 247 11.66 6.68 -19.41
N ASP A 248 10.97 5.95 -18.54
CA ASP A 248 11.55 5.41 -17.32
C ASP A 248 12.68 4.41 -17.59
N VAL A 249 12.59 3.59 -18.65
CA VAL A 249 13.67 2.71 -19.12
C VAL A 249 14.90 3.52 -19.53
N ARG A 250 14.75 4.61 -20.29
CA ARG A 250 15.87 5.47 -20.70
C ARG A 250 16.54 6.09 -19.49
N GLN A 251 15.75 6.66 -18.59
CA GLN A 251 16.27 7.23 -17.35
C GLN A 251 16.97 6.17 -16.49
N ALA A 252 16.41 4.95 -16.39
CA ALA A 252 17.04 3.86 -15.66
C ALA A 252 18.40 3.46 -16.26
N ALA A 253 18.50 3.45 -17.58
CA ALA A 253 19.76 3.17 -18.27
C ALA A 253 20.82 4.26 -17.99
N GLU A 254 20.44 5.54 -18.04
CA GLU A 254 21.31 6.65 -17.67
C GLU A 254 21.77 6.56 -16.22
N ASP A 255 20.82 6.28 -15.30
CA ASP A 255 21.09 6.17 -13.87
C ASP A 255 22.12 5.06 -13.58
N VAL A 256 21.97 3.85 -14.16
CA VAL A 256 22.92 2.75 -13.91
C VAL A 256 24.30 3.02 -14.49
N MET A 257 24.39 3.76 -15.59
CA MET A 257 25.67 4.18 -16.17
C MET A 257 26.38 5.21 -15.27
N GLN A 258 25.64 6.17 -14.72
CA GLN A 258 26.19 7.17 -13.81
C GLN A 258 26.65 6.54 -12.49
N LYS A 259 25.92 5.53 -11.96
CA LYS A 259 26.28 4.82 -10.73
C LYS A 259 27.68 4.21 -10.77
N HIS A 260 28.16 3.69 -11.92
CA HIS A 260 29.50 3.13 -12.05
C HIS A 260 30.61 4.13 -11.70
N SER A 261 30.39 5.42 -11.95
CA SER A 261 31.35 6.50 -11.67
C SER A 261 30.96 7.35 -10.45
N ALA A 262 29.86 7.02 -9.77
CA ALA A 262 29.41 7.79 -8.62
C ALA A 262 30.42 7.74 -7.47
N LYS A 263 30.58 8.87 -6.78
CA LYS A 263 31.44 8.98 -5.60
C LYS A 263 30.74 8.40 -4.38
N SER A 264 31.49 7.72 -3.50
CA SER A 264 30.96 7.38 -2.17
C SER A 264 30.61 8.66 -1.40
N VAL A 265 29.53 8.62 -0.65
CA VAL A 265 29.11 9.77 0.15
C VAL A 265 30.07 10.00 1.33
N GLU A 266 30.33 11.27 1.66
CA GLU A 266 30.93 11.64 2.92
C GLU A 266 29.84 11.63 4.01
N PRO A 267 30.03 10.88 5.12
CA PRO A 267 29.07 10.81 6.21
C PRO A 267 28.99 12.14 6.98
N GLY A 268 27.85 12.40 7.59
CA GLY A 268 27.64 13.61 8.39
C GLY A 268 26.22 14.16 8.26
N LEU A 269 25.98 15.32 8.83
CA LEU A 269 24.67 15.97 8.75
C LEU A 269 24.51 16.69 7.41
N ARG A 270 23.51 16.29 6.65
CA ARG A 270 23.16 16.88 5.34
C ARG A 270 21.65 17.10 5.25
N ASP A 271 21.26 18.07 4.47
CA ASP A 271 19.85 18.16 4.08
C ASP A 271 19.48 17.03 3.13
N LEU A 272 18.24 16.55 3.22
CA LEU A 272 17.69 15.56 2.31
C LEU A 272 16.51 16.12 1.54
N ILE A 273 16.41 15.80 0.25
CA ILE A 273 15.17 15.88 -0.51
C ILE A 273 14.75 14.45 -0.83
N LEU A 274 13.61 14.02 -0.30
CA LEU A 274 13.06 12.69 -0.59
C LEU A 274 12.00 12.80 -1.68
N HIS A 275 12.25 12.11 -2.79
CA HIS A 275 11.27 11.97 -3.86
C HIS A 275 10.15 11.00 -3.44
N PRO A 276 8.89 11.12 -3.91
CA PRO A 276 7.79 10.23 -3.55
C PRO A 276 8.12 8.74 -3.67
N SER A 277 8.86 8.33 -4.72
CA SER A 277 9.29 6.93 -4.91
C SER A 277 10.22 6.38 -3.80
N ASN A 278 10.73 7.24 -2.91
CA ASN A 278 11.47 6.84 -1.70
C ASN A 278 10.68 7.16 -0.43
N LEU A 279 10.08 8.36 -0.36
CA LEU A 279 9.44 8.88 0.85
C LEU A 279 8.26 8.01 1.30
N TRP A 280 7.54 7.37 0.38
CA TRP A 280 6.42 6.50 0.71
C TRP A 280 6.81 5.37 1.70
N LEU A 281 8.02 4.80 1.57
CA LEU A 281 8.49 3.77 2.50
C LEU A 281 8.74 4.34 3.89
N THR A 282 9.29 5.55 3.97
CA THR A 282 9.48 6.24 5.25
C THR A 282 8.14 6.53 5.93
N ILE A 283 7.13 6.92 5.17
CA ILE A 283 5.75 7.10 5.67
C ILE A 283 5.18 5.77 6.17
N HIS A 284 5.32 4.69 5.38
CA HIS A 284 4.85 3.36 5.74
C HIS A 284 5.38 2.93 7.10
N GLU A 285 6.70 3.00 7.27
CA GLU A 285 7.40 2.48 8.44
C GLU A 285 7.30 3.39 9.67
N SER A 286 7.41 4.71 9.47
CA SER A 286 7.52 5.66 10.59
C SER A 286 6.19 6.32 10.97
N VAL A 287 5.15 6.22 10.14
CA VAL A 287 3.82 6.80 10.39
C VAL A 287 2.73 5.75 10.34
N GLY A 288 2.67 4.98 9.26
CA GLY A 288 1.64 3.97 9.06
C GLY A 288 1.61 2.97 10.23
N HIS A 289 2.69 2.27 10.45
CA HIS A 289 2.78 1.26 11.49
C HIS A 289 2.64 1.77 12.94
N PRO A 290 3.30 2.87 13.37
CA PRO A 290 3.15 3.30 14.77
C PRO A 290 1.77 3.85 15.11
N THR A 291 0.95 4.19 14.13
CA THR A 291 -0.44 4.65 14.35
C THR A 291 -1.49 3.51 14.28
N GLU A 292 -1.07 2.26 14.14
CA GLU A 292 -1.94 1.09 14.30
C GLU A 292 -2.24 0.88 15.80
N LEU A 293 -3.52 0.91 16.18
CA LEU A 293 -3.89 0.89 17.61
C LEU A 293 -3.53 -0.43 18.29
N ASP A 294 -3.68 -1.56 17.62
CA ASP A 294 -3.32 -2.86 18.18
C ASP A 294 -1.82 -2.98 18.47
N ARG A 295 -0.94 -2.35 17.68
CA ARG A 295 0.50 -2.25 18.02
C ARG A 295 0.72 -1.41 19.26
N ALA A 296 0.05 -0.26 19.38
CA ALA A 296 0.15 0.59 20.56
C ALA A 296 -0.34 -0.12 21.83
N LEU A 297 -1.29 -1.04 21.70
CA LEU A 297 -1.81 -1.90 22.76
C LEU A 297 -0.94 -3.14 23.02
N GLY A 298 0.11 -3.38 22.22
CA GLY A 298 1.03 -4.50 22.38
C GLY A 298 0.50 -5.85 21.83
N MET A 299 -0.59 -5.84 21.05
CA MET A 299 -1.17 -7.08 20.49
C MET A 299 -0.27 -7.73 19.44
N GLU A 300 0.60 -6.95 18.79
CA GLU A 300 1.56 -7.39 17.77
C GLU A 300 3.01 -7.53 18.30
N ALA A 301 3.22 -7.42 19.60
CA ALA A 301 4.56 -7.36 20.21
C ALA A 301 5.42 -8.58 19.89
N ASN A 302 4.81 -9.73 19.69
CA ASN A 302 5.50 -10.99 19.42
C ASN A 302 6.05 -11.08 17.98
N TYR A 303 5.40 -10.45 17.00
CA TYR A 303 5.77 -10.57 15.59
C TYR A 303 6.08 -9.21 14.95
N ALA A 304 5.08 -8.35 14.83
CA ALA A 304 5.19 -7.12 14.05
C ALA A 304 5.71 -5.93 14.87
N GLY A 305 5.88 -6.11 16.18
CA GLY A 305 6.42 -5.13 17.10
C GLY A 305 5.35 -4.29 17.82
N THR A 306 5.81 -3.24 18.46
CA THR A 306 4.98 -2.32 19.25
C THR A 306 4.94 -0.94 18.59
N SER A 307 4.52 0.07 19.32
CA SER A 307 4.55 1.46 18.88
C SER A 307 5.14 2.38 19.96
N PHE A 308 5.94 3.36 19.53
CA PHE A 308 6.33 4.46 20.41
C PHE A 308 5.17 5.43 20.68
N LEU A 309 4.14 5.44 19.83
CA LEU A 309 2.91 6.21 20.02
C LEU A 309 1.98 5.47 20.98
N THR A 310 2.19 5.66 22.26
CA THR A 310 1.36 5.12 23.35
C THR A 310 0.12 5.98 23.58
N LEU A 311 -0.91 5.44 24.23
CA LEU A 311 -2.23 6.13 24.39
C LEU A 311 -2.14 7.49 25.08
N ASP A 312 -1.21 7.66 26.02
CA ASP A 312 -0.96 8.93 26.73
C ASP A 312 -0.46 10.07 25.81
N LYS A 313 0.03 9.74 24.63
CA LYS A 313 0.51 10.70 23.63
C LYS A 313 -0.58 11.23 22.69
N LEU A 314 -1.73 10.59 22.69
CA LEU A 314 -2.84 10.98 21.83
C LEU A 314 -3.30 12.42 22.11
N GLY A 315 -3.36 13.22 21.05
CA GLY A 315 -3.79 14.63 21.11
C GLY A 315 -2.75 15.63 21.63
N THR A 316 -1.58 15.16 22.10
CA THR A 316 -0.58 16.06 22.73
C THR A 316 0.83 15.94 22.16
N PHE A 317 1.17 14.80 21.57
CA PHE A 317 2.53 14.52 21.14
C PHE A 317 2.88 15.28 19.85
N LYS A 318 3.96 16.08 19.90
CA LYS A 318 4.53 16.75 18.73
C LYS A 318 5.28 15.73 17.89
N PHE A 319 4.61 15.28 16.85
CA PHE A 319 5.10 14.24 15.94
C PHE A 319 6.04 14.79 14.87
N GLY A 320 5.74 15.96 14.33
CA GLY A 320 6.48 16.59 13.25
C GLY A 320 6.39 18.12 13.28
N SER A 321 6.96 18.79 12.29
CA SER A 321 6.84 20.24 12.13
C SER A 321 5.39 20.62 11.81
N ASP A 322 5.03 21.91 11.96
CA ASP A 322 3.65 22.39 11.80
C ASP A 322 3.09 22.25 10.38
N ILE A 323 3.95 21.99 9.39
CA ILE A 323 3.53 21.75 7.99
C ILE A 323 3.21 20.28 7.72
N VAL A 324 3.53 19.37 8.66
CA VAL A 324 3.36 17.93 8.49
C VAL A 324 1.94 17.52 8.88
N ASN A 325 1.19 17.03 7.89
CA ASN A 325 -0.15 16.49 8.06
C ASN A 325 -0.21 15.10 7.44
N PHE A 326 -0.54 14.07 8.24
CA PHE A 326 -0.76 12.72 7.75
C PHE A 326 -2.23 12.37 7.80
N VAL A 327 -2.73 11.91 6.66
CA VAL A 327 -4.10 11.41 6.54
C VAL A 327 -4.10 9.91 6.29
N ALA A 328 -5.00 9.21 6.93
CA ALA A 328 -5.41 7.87 6.56
C ALA A 328 -6.66 7.96 5.69
N ASP A 329 -6.64 7.36 4.51
CA ASP A 329 -7.72 7.53 3.53
C ASP A 329 -7.98 6.23 2.77
N LYS A 330 -9.06 5.54 3.13
CA LYS A 330 -9.52 4.33 2.41
C LYS A 330 -10.46 4.66 1.25
N THR A 331 -10.62 5.93 0.92
CA THR A 331 -11.39 6.42 -0.24
C THR A 331 -10.49 6.99 -1.33
N GLN A 332 -9.17 7.01 -1.11
CA GLN A 332 -8.18 7.58 -2.03
C GLN A 332 -8.24 6.91 -3.40
N PRO A 333 -8.43 7.65 -4.50
CA PRO A 333 -8.38 7.10 -5.85
C PRO A 333 -7.05 6.36 -6.09
N ASN A 334 -7.13 5.21 -6.77
CA ASN A 334 -6.00 4.35 -7.13
C ASN A 334 -5.22 3.76 -5.93
N GLY A 335 -5.66 3.99 -4.70
CA GLY A 335 -5.03 3.42 -3.51
C GLY A 335 -5.26 1.92 -3.40
N LEU A 336 -4.22 1.17 -3.01
CA LEU A 336 -4.26 -0.29 -2.87
C LEU A 336 -5.19 -0.78 -1.77
N ALA A 337 -5.34 -0.01 -0.66
CA ALA A 337 -6.25 -0.33 0.45
C ALA A 337 -7.62 0.35 0.31
N THR A 338 -7.91 0.97 -0.84
CA THR A 338 -9.18 1.65 -1.08
C THR A 338 -10.32 0.66 -1.25
N CYS A 339 -11.39 0.86 -0.49
CA CYS A 339 -12.63 0.09 -0.55
C CYS A 339 -13.77 0.91 0.07
N ALA A 340 -15.03 0.51 -0.16
CA ALA A 340 -16.16 1.21 0.44
C ALA A 340 -16.45 0.79 1.90
N TYR A 341 -16.18 -0.48 2.22
CA TYR A 341 -16.40 -1.05 3.55
C TYR A 341 -15.22 -1.96 3.91
N ASP A 342 -14.91 -2.04 5.19
CA ASP A 342 -13.93 -3.00 5.70
C ASP A 342 -14.55 -4.41 5.92
N ASP A 343 -13.75 -5.34 6.43
CA ASP A 343 -14.20 -6.73 6.68
C ASP A 343 -14.99 -6.91 7.99
N ASP A 344 -15.33 -5.80 8.67
CA ASP A 344 -16.30 -5.73 9.75
C ASP A 344 -17.62 -5.07 9.31
N GLY A 345 -17.75 -4.71 8.02
CA GLY A 345 -18.89 -4.00 7.47
C GLY A 345 -18.93 -2.51 7.82
N ALA A 346 -17.87 -1.97 8.39
CA ALA A 346 -17.76 -0.54 8.69
C ALA A 346 -17.48 0.27 7.41
N PRO A 347 -18.17 1.41 7.19
CA PRO A 347 -17.89 2.27 6.06
C PRO A 347 -16.50 2.89 6.21
N THR A 348 -15.78 3.00 5.09
CA THR A 348 -14.45 3.58 5.06
C THR A 348 -14.50 5.10 4.93
N THR A 349 -13.51 5.77 5.52
CA THR A 349 -13.45 7.23 5.61
C THR A 349 -12.03 7.75 5.38
N LYS A 350 -11.89 9.08 5.41
CA LYS A 350 -10.63 9.81 5.51
C LYS A 350 -10.58 10.52 6.86
N TRP A 351 -9.42 10.44 7.56
CA TRP A 351 -9.18 11.13 8.84
C TRP A 351 -7.70 11.48 9.01
N TYR A 352 -7.42 12.42 9.91
CA TYR A 352 -6.04 12.76 10.26
C TYR A 352 -5.48 11.78 11.30
N LEU A 353 -4.26 11.31 11.06
CA LEU A 353 -3.41 10.64 12.06
C LEU A 353 -2.51 11.67 12.76
N VAL A 354 -1.96 12.61 11.97
CA VAL A 354 -1.20 13.75 12.43
C VAL A 354 -1.77 15.00 11.78
N LYS A 355 -2.04 16.02 12.58
CA LYS A 355 -2.54 17.31 12.10
C LYS A 355 -1.71 18.45 12.68
N ASP A 356 -1.22 19.33 11.80
CA ASP A 356 -0.35 20.46 12.15
C ASP A 356 0.82 20.02 13.07
N GLY A 357 1.41 18.86 12.71
CA GLY A 357 2.52 18.23 13.42
C GLY A 357 2.15 17.53 14.73
N VAL A 358 0.90 17.50 15.15
CA VAL A 358 0.45 16.82 16.38
C VAL A 358 -0.21 15.48 16.06
N PHE A 359 0.15 14.42 16.80
CA PHE A 359 -0.50 13.12 16.72
C PHE A 359 -1.91 13.19 17.30
N VAL A 360 -2.95 12.91 16.49
CA VAL A 360 -4.35 13.17 16.86
C VAL A 360 -5.26 11.95 16.82
N ASP A 361 -4.89 10.87 16.15
CA ASP A 361 -5.75 9.68 16.07
C ASP A 361 -4.97 8.41 15.66
N TYR A 362 -5.62 7.25 15.84
CA TYR A 362 -5.14 5.93 15.45
C TYR A 362 -5.96 5.35 14.28
N GLN A 363 -5.48 4.24 13.77
CA GLN A 363 -6.21 3.33 12.88
C GLN A 363 -6.94 2.30 13.75
N THR A 364 -8.25 2.11 13.56
CA THR A 364 -9.08 1.28 14.44
C THR A 364 -10.00 0.33 13.70
N THR A 365 -10.28 -0.81 14.34
CA THR A 365 -11.37 -1.74 14.01
C THR A 365 -12.56 -1.53 14.94
N ARG A 366 -13.69 -2.22 14.70
CA ARG A 366 -14.91 -2.09 15.50
C ARG A 366 -14.72 -2.49 16.96
N ASP A 367 -13.89 -3.47 17.23
CA ASP A 367 -13.62 -3.95 18.60
C ASP A 367 -12.57 -3.11 19.35
N GLN A 368 -11.87 -2.21 18.67
CA GLN A 368 -10.84 -1.34 19.25
C GLN A 368 -11.28 0.09 19.48
N ALA A 369 -12.24 0.59 18.70
CA ALA A 369 -12.65 2.01 18.71
C ALA A 369 -12.95 2.55 20.13
N HIS A 370 -13.62 1.76 20.97
CA HIS A 370 -13.99 2.15 22.33
C HIS A 370 -12.78 2.34 23.27
N LEU A 371 -11.63 1.69 22.97
CA LEU A 371 -10.41 1.76 23.80
C LEU A 371 -9.76 3.15 23.79
N ILE A 372 -10.07 3.96 22.78
CA ILE A 372 -9.65 5.36 22.67
C ILE A 372 -10.83 6.34 22.71
N GLY A 373 -11.98 5.89 23.26
CA GLY A 373 -13.17 6.72 23.46
C GLY A 373 -13.95 7.04 22.17
N ARG A 374 -13.69 6.35 21.06
CA ARG A 374 -14.43 6.54 19.81
C ARG A 374 -15.73 5.73 19.81
N LYS A 375 -16.77 6.31 19.23
CA LYS A 375 -18.08 5.64 19.05
C LYS A 375 -18.13 4.78 17.79
N GLU A 376 -17.33 5.10 16.78
CA GLU A 376 -17.30 4.45 15.47
C GLU A 376 -15.86 4.05 15.10
N SER A 377 -15.73 2.96 14.35
CA SER A 377 -14.48 2.48 13.77
C SER A 377 -14.08 3.34 12.57
N HIS A 378 -12.78 3.36 12.28
CA HIS A 378 -12.26 3.93 11.04
C HIS A 378 -12.31 2.95 9.84
N GLY A 379 -12.82 1.73 10.03
CA GLY A 379 -12.93 0.76 8.95
C GLY A 379 -11.58 0.16 8.54
N CYS A 380 -10.76 -0.25 9.52
CA CYS A 380 -9.42 -0.80 9.26
C CYS A 380 -9.34 -2.32 9.38
N SER A 381 -10.44 -3.05 9.44
CA SER A 381 -10.47 -4.51 9.48
C SER A 381 -10.26 -5.09 8.08
N TYR A 382 -9.35 -6.05 7.95
CA TYR A 382 -9.12 -6.77 6.69
C TYR A 382 -8.57 -8.17 6.95
N ALA A 383 -8.95 -9.13 6.12
CA ALA A 383 -8.36 -10.46 6.07
C ALA A 383 -7.82 -10.74 4.67
N GLN A 384 -6.64 -11.33 4.61
CA GLN A 384 -5.96 -11.66 3.35
C GLN A 384 -6.76 -12.62 2.47
N SER A 385 -7.48 -13.57 3.08
CA SER A 385 -8.26 -14.56 2.36
C SER A 385 -9.54 -14.94 3.10
N TRP A 386 -10.37 -15.77 2.46
CA TRP A 386 -11.55 -16.35 3.10
C TRP A 386 -11.21 -17.25 4.31
N ALA A 387 -9.99 -17.80 4.35
CA ALA A 387 -9.52 -18.69 5.41
C ALA A 387 -8.88 -17.95 6.60
N ASP A 388 -8.76 -16.63 6.52
CA ASP A 388 -8.07 -15.83 7.53
C ASP A 388 -9.04 -15.04 8.40
N VAL A 389 -8.65 -14.85 9.68
CA VAL A 389 -9.39 -13.98 10.61
C VAL A 389 -9.10 -12.52 10.26
N PRO A 390 -10.11 -11.67 10.07
CA PRO A 390 -9.88 -10.23 9.92
C PRO A 390 -9.40 -9.61 11.22
N PHE A 391 -8.45 -8.69 11.09
CA PHE A 391 -7.93 -7.86 12.17
C PHE A 391 -7.48 -6.51 11.63
N GLN A 392 -6.96 -5.63 12.49
CA GLN A 392 -6.54 -4.30 12.08
C GLN A 392 -5.42 -4.36 11.02
N ARG A 393 -5.65 -3.71 9.88
CA ARG A 393 -4.67 -3.53 8.81
C ARG A 393 -4.60 -2.07 8.37
N MET A 394 -3.40 -1.68 7.93
CA MET A 394 -3.11 -0.32 7.54
C MET A 394 -3.99 0.16 6.38
N PRO A 395 -4.65 1.34 6.48
CA PRO A 395 -5.26 2.05 5.35
C PRO A 395 -4.19 2.69 4.46
N ASN A 396 -4.57 3.35 3.36
CA ASN A 396 -3.63 4.24 2.69
C ASN A 396 -3.30 5.41 3.64
N VAL A 397 -2.01 5.62 3.90
CA VAL A 397 -1.52 6.69 4.78
C VAL A 397 -0.64 7.63 3.98
N SER A 398 -1.01 8.91 3.89
CA SER A 398 -0.38 9.85 2.97
C SER A 398 0.01 11.15 3.67
N LEU A 399 1.14 11.73 3.24
CA LEU A 399 1.54 13.10 3.60
C LEU A 399 0.77 14.07 2.70
N GLU A 400 0.03 15.00 3.30
CA GLU A 400 -0.68 16.02 2.51
C GLU A 400 0.32 16.93 1.76
N PRO A 401 -0.03 17.37 0.53
CA PRO A 401 0.76 18.32 -0.24
C PRO A 401 0.99 19.64 0.52
N GLY A 402 2.10 20.31 0.18
CA GLY A 402 2.37 21.66 0.68
C GLY A 402 1.30 22.65 0.22
N LYS A 403 0.92 23.57 1.11
CA LYS A 403 -0.11 24.59 0.85
C LYS A 403 0.33 25.70 -0.10
N LYS A 404 1.64 25.89 -0.29
CA LYS A 404 2.23 26.90 -1.16
C LYS A 404 2.66 26.26 -2.47
N PRO A 405 2.47 26.91 -3.63
CA PRO A 405 3.01 26.44 -4.90
C PRO A 405 4.53 26.24 -4.79
N LEU A 406 5.00 25.02 -4.97
CA LEU A 406 6.41 24.66 -4.90
C LEU A 406 6.64 23.40 -5.74
N SER A 407 7.36 23.52 -6.85
CA SER A 407 7.79 22.37 -7.63
C SER A 407 9.08 21.77 -7.10
N LEU A 408 9.39 20.53 -7.49
CA LEU A 408 10.66 19.87 -7.16
C LEU A 408 11.86 20.69 -7.65
N ASN A 409 11.78 21.27 -8.86
CA ASN A 409 12.85 22.09 -9.41
C ASN A 409 13.08 23.37 -8.58
N GLN A 410 12.02 24.00 -8.10
CA GLN A 410 12.12 25.16 -7.21
C GLN A 410 12.69 24.77 -5.85
N LEU A 411 12.28 23.62 -5.30
CA LEU A 411 12.81 23.08 -4.04
C LEU A 411 14.31 22.81 -4.16
N ILE A 412 14.77 22.23 -5.27
CA ILE A 412 16.20 22.02 -5.55
C ILE A 412 16.92 23.36 -5.64
N ALA A 413 16.37 24.31 -6.39
CA ALA A 413 16.98 25.65 -6.57
C ALA A 413 17.12 26.44 -5.26
N ASP A 414 16.22 26.21 -4.30
CA ASP A 414 16.23 26.81 -2.94
C ASP A 414 17.11 26.02 -1.95
N THR A 415 17.89 25.06 -2.41
CA THR A 415 18.67 24.17 -1.52
C THR A 415 20.17 24.30 -1.80
N GLU A 416 20.94 24.71 -0.78
CA GLU A 416 22.38 24.96 -0.92
C GLU A 416 23.19 23.66 -0.98
N ASP A 417 22.96 22.74 -0.03
CA ASP A 417 23.70 21.47 0.10
C ASP A 417 22.76 20.35 0.56
N ALA A 418 22.48 19.41 -0.31
CA ALA A 418 21.60 18.28 0.01
C ALA A 418 21.94 17.04 -0.80
N ILE A 419 21.29 15.93 -0.40
CA ILE A 419 21.20 14.71 -1.19
C ILE A 419 19.73 14.49 -1.54
N MET A 420 19.41 14.39 -2.83
CA MET A 420 18.10 13.93 -3.27
C MET A 420 18.12 12.41 -3.43
N VAL A 421 17.15 11.74 -2.78
CA VAL A 421 17.02 10.27 -2.80
C VAL A 421 15.78 9.87 -3.60
N LYS A 422 15.95 8.95 -4.55
CA LYS A 422 14.86 8.40 -5.36
C LYS A 422 14.86 6.87 -5.31
N GLY A 423 13.67 6.29 -5.38
CA GLY A 423 13.42 4.85 -5.42
C GLY A 423 13.60 4.16 -4.06
N ARG A 424 12.90 3.05 -3.89
CA ARG A 424 12.97 2.23 -2.69
C ARG A 424 14.33 1.54 -2.60
N GLY A 425 15.01 1.66 -1.44
CA GLY A 425 16.25 0.98 -1.12
C GLY A 425 16.12 0.01 0.06
N SER A 426 17.25 -0.33 0.67
CA SER A 426 17.29 -1.09 1.93
C SER A 426 16.69 -0.27 3.06
N TYR A 427 16.10 -0.96 4.03
CA TYR A 427 15.54 -0.32 5.22
C TYR A 427 15.75 -1.18 6.47
N SER A 428 15.83 -0.51 7.60
CA SER A 428 15.83 -1.10 8.93
C SER A 428 15.14 -0.14 9.89
N ILE A 429 14.29 -0.68 10.73
CA ILE A 429 13.56 0.08 11.73
C ILE A 429 13.36 -0.78 12.97
N ASP A 430 13.35 -0.19 14.16
CA ASP A 430 13.15 -0.93 15.39
C ASP A 430 11.68 -1.35 15.60
N HIS A 431 11.46 -2.25 16.54
CA HIS A 431 10.13 -2.80 16.83
C HIS A 431 9.12 -1.74 17.28
N GLN A 432 9.59 -0.63 17.88
CA GLN A 432 8.73 0.48 18.30
C GLN A 432 8.44 1.48 17.18
N ARG A 433 9.13 1.34 16.03
CA ARG A 433 9.06 2.28 14.90
C ARG A 433 9.62 3.67 15.24
N TYR A 434 10.58 3.72 16.19
CA TYR A 434 11.16 4.94 16.71
C TYR A 434 12.50 5.29 16.05
N ASN A 435 13.40 4.31 15.86
CA ASN A 435 14.68 4.52 15.20
C ASN A 435 14.72 3.80 13.87
N PHE A 436 15.14 4.49 12.81
CA PHE A 436 15.23 3.91 11.48
C PHE A 436 16.50 4.27 10.73
N GLN A 437 16.84 3.43 9.74
CA GLN A 437 17.85 3.67 8.73
C GLN A 437 17.31 3.25 7.39
N PHE A 438 17.28 4.16 6.40
CA PHE A 438 16.79 3.88 5.06
C PHE A 438 17.80 4.27 3.99
N GLY A 439 17.71 3.60 2.85
CA GLY A 439 18.44 3.92 1.63
C GLY A 439 17.49 4.19 0.45
N GLY A 440 18.05 4.37 -0.71
CA GLY A 440 17.34 4.56 -1.97
C GLY A 440 17.97 3.77 -3.11
N GLN A 441 17.48 3.98 -4.33
CA GLN A 441 18.08 3.41 -5.53
C GLN A 441 19.08 4.36 -6.17
N THR A 442 18.77 5.67 -6.19
CA THR A 442 19.62 6.71 -6.77
C THR A 442 19.75 7.88 -5.80
N TYR A 443 20.94 8.47 -5.79
CA TYR A 443 21.28 9.57 -4.89
C TYR A 443 21.94 10.67 -5.70
N TYR A 444 21.34 11.84 -5.73
CA TYR A 444 21.83 12.99 -6.47
C TYR A 444 22.38 14.03 -5.51
N GLU A 445 23.63 14.45 -5.73
CA GLU A 445 24.23 15.54 -4.97
C GLU A 445 23.67 16.88 -5.43
N ILE A 446 23.21 17.69 -4.50
CA ILE A 446 22.75 19.07 -4.76
C ILE A 446 23.75 20.02 -4.12
N LYS A 447 24.27 20.97 -4.91
CA LYS A 447 25.13 22.07 -4.47
C LYS A 447 24.67 23.37 -5.13
N ASN A 448 24.50 24.41 -4.31
CA ASN A 448 24.10 25.75 -4.76
C ASN A 448 22.88 25.73 -5.70
N GLY A 449 21.84 24.99 -5.33
CA GLY A 449 20.59 24.91 -6.07
C GLY A 449 20.62 24.07 -7.35
N LYS A 450 21.64 23.22 -7.54
CA LYS A 450 21.80 22.42 -8.77
C LYS A 450 22.23 20.99 -8.43
N ILE A 451 21.74 20.02 -9.22
CA ILE A 451 22.26 18.66 -9.20
C ILE A 451 23.66 18.66 -9.84
N THR A 452 24.66 18.21 -9.10
CA THR A 452 26.07 18.19 -9.51
C THR A 452 26.59 16.82 -9.91
N GLY A 453 25.88 15.76 -9.59
CA GLY A 453 26.23 14.40 -9.95
C GLY A 453 25.53 13.37 -9.08
N MET A 454 25.93 12.11 -9.24
CA MET A 454 25.44 11.01 -8.41
C MET A 454 26.39 10.67 -7.27
N LEU A 455 25.81 10.22 -6.16
CA LEU A 455 26.49 9.61 -5.04
C LEU A 455 26.11 8.13 -4.94
N LYS A 456 26.91 7.35 -4.21
CA LYS A 456 26.66 5.96 -3.84
C LYS A 456 26.99 5.71 -2.37
N ASP A 457 26.67 4.50 -1.90
CA ASP A 457 26.90 4.07 -0.53
C ASP A 457 26.16 4.92 0.52
N VAL A 458 24.99 5.44 0.19
CA VAL A 458 24.21 6.36 1.03
C VAL A 458 23.17 5.61 1.81
N ALA A 459 23.09 5.88 3.11
CA ALA A 459 21.89 5.65 3.93
C ALA A 459 21.65 6.89 4.80
N TYR A 460 20.41 7.12 5.20
CA TYR A 460 20.02 8.14 6.15
C TYR A 460 19.41 7.51 7.40
N GLN A 461 19.70 8.09 8.55
CA GLN A 461 19.30 7.57 9.85
C GLN A 461 18.71 8.68 10.70
N ALA A 462 17.61 8.38 11.40
CA ALA A 462 17.00 9.32 12.34
C ALA A 462 16.10 8.59 13.36
N ARG A 463 15.69 9.35 14.39
CA ARG A 463 14.50 9.01 15.18
C ARG A 463 13.26 9.58 14.48
N THR A 464 12.18 8.84 14.48
CA THR A 464 10.94 9.23 13.79
C THR A 464 10.48 10.66 14.11
N PRO A 465 10.36 11.09 15.38
CA PRO A 465 9.92 12.46 15.67
C PRO A 465 10.92 13.52 15.21
N ASP A 466 12.23 13.26 15.37
CA ASP A 466 13.27 14.21 14.96
C ASP A 466 13.26 14.42 13.45
N PHE A 467 13.07 13.33 12.68
CA PHE A 467 12.99 13.36 11.23
C PHE A 467 11.80 14.20 10.75
N TRP A 468 10.61 13.95 11.27
CA TRP A 468 9.42 14.67 10.84
C TRP A 468 9.41 16.13 11.34
N ASN A 469 10.05 16.43 12.48
CA ASN A 469 10.26 17.81 12.92
C ASN A 469 11.31 18.55 12.08
N ALA A 470 12.22 17.85 11.41
CA ALA A 470 13.18 18.43 10.47
C ALA A 470 12.58 18.74 9.08
N CYS A 471 11.34 18.36 8.80
CA CYS A 471 10.63 18.68 7.55
C CYS A 471 10.32 20.16 7.49
N ASP A 472 10.95 20.89 6.55
CA ASP A 472 10.79 22.35 6.40
C ASP A 472 10.12 22.77 5.09
N ALA A 473 10.01 21.88 4.11
CA ALA A 473 9.34 22.14 2.85
C ALA A 473 8.70 20.87 2.27
N ILE A 474 7.49 21.01 1.72
CA ILE A 474 6.76 19.97 1.01
C ILE A 474 6.28 20.60 -0.30
N CYS A 475 6.53 19.94 -1.44
CA CYS A 475 6.06 20.38 -2.74
C CYS A 475 4.52 20.38 -2.82
N SER A 476 3.97 21.11 -3.80
CA SER A 476 2.53 21.24 -4.01
C SER A 476 1.92 20.02 -4.71
N GLU A 477 0.60 20.00 -4.82
CA GLU A 477 -0.20 18.84 -5.25
C GLU A 477 0.17 18.34 -6.67
N GLU A 478 0.67 19.20 -7.54
CA GLU A 478 1.10 18.82 -8.89
C GLU A 478 2.26 17.83 -8.90
N GLU A 479 3.02 17.76 -7.81
CA GLU A 479 4.12 16.81 -7.61
C GLU A 479 3.70 15.55 -6.82
N TYR A 480 2.39 15.40 -6.53
CA TYR A 480 1.89 14.29 -5.72
C TYR A 480 1.92 12.96 -6.48
N SER A 481 2.42 11.93 -5.83
CA SER A 481 2.46 10.58 -6.37
C SER A 481 2.14 9.53 -5.31
N LEU A 482 1.48 8.44 -5.71
CA LEU A 482 1.25 7.27 -4.87
C LEU A 482 2.39 6.28 -5.02
N GLY A 483 3.01 5.93 -3.89
CA GLY A 483 3.82 4.73 -3.74
C GLY A 483 3.11 3.69 -2.89
N GLY A 484 3.74 2.55 -2.61
CA GLY A 484 3.11 1.58 -1.72
C GLY A 484 3.74 0.21 -1.68
N SER A 485 3.26 -0.60 -0.75
CA SER A 485 3.60 -2.01 -0.60
C SER A 485 2.48 -2.90 -1.12
N PHE A 486 2.80 -3.80 -2.05
CA PHE A 486 1.86 -4.80 -2.54
C PHE A 486 1.64 -5.94 -1.54
N ASN A 487 2.62 -6.15 -0.65
CA ASN A 487 2.62 -7.19 0.38
C ASN A 487 3.18 -6.61 1.69
N ASP A 488 2.32 -6.03 2.51
CA ASP A 488 2.63 -5.62 3.88
C ASP A 488 2.23 -6.74 4.85
N GLY A 489 3.19 -7.29 5.59
CA GLY A 489 3.00 -8.45 6.46
C GLY A 489 2.67 -8.08 7.90
N LYS A 490 1.71 -8.77 8.52
CA LYS A 490 1.34 -8.61 9.93
C LYS A 490 0.64 -9.87 10.45
N GLY A 491 0.63 -10.07 11.77
CA GLY A 491 -0.15 -11.11 12.46
C GLY A 491 0.55 -12.46 12.64
N GLU A 492 -0.01 -13.28 13.51
CA GLU A 492 0.34 -14.69 13.74
C GLU A 492 -0.94 -15.53 13.77
N PRO A 493 -1.23 -16.30 12.71
CA PRO A 493 -0.43 -16.53 11.51
C PRO A 493 -0.31 -15.27 10.64
N GLY A 494 0.80 -15.17 9.88
CA GLY A 494 1.09 -14.01 9.04
C GLY A 494 0.08 -13.83 7.92
N GLN A 495 -0.40 -12.60 7.74
CA GLN A 495 -1.27 -12.17 6.65
C GLN A 495 -0.66 -10.98 5.92
N SER A 496 -0.92 -10.87 4.63
CA SER A 496 -0.51 -9.76 3.77
C SER A 496 -1.66 -8.80 3.48
N ASN A 497 -1.34 -7.51 3.36
CA ASN A 497 -2.23 -6.45 2.89
C ASN A 497 -1.52 -5.60 1.84
N ALA A 498 -2.25 -5.10 0.86
CA ALA A 498 -1.73 -4.11 -0.07
C ALA A 498 -2.12 -2.70 0.40
N VAL A 499 -1.16 -1.77 0.41
CA VAL A 499 -1.34 -0.44 0.99
C VAL A 499 -0.58 0.62 0.20
N SER A 500 -1.19 1.79 0.00
CA SER A 500 -0.56 2.94 -0.67
C SER A 500 -0.21 4.06 0.30
N HIS A 501 0.81 4.83 -0.10
CA HIS A 501 1.28 6.02 0.60
C HIS A 501 1.54 7.13 -0.41
N GLY A 502 0.72 8.16 -0.38
CA GLY A 502 0.87 9.30 -1.25
C GLY A 502 1.68 10.41 -0.60
N CYS A 503 2.48 11.10 -1.40
CA CYS A 503 3.24 12.26 -0.95
C CYS A 503 3.74 13.09 -2.14
N CYS A 504 4.18 14.32 -1.83
CA CYS A 504 5.01 15.13 -2.70
C CYS A 504 6.47 15.04 -2.29
N PRO A 505 7.44 15.47 -3.12
CA PRO A 505 8.82 15.64 -2.69
C PRO A 505 8.88 16.54 -1.46
N ALA A 506 9.71 16.16 -0.48
CA ALA A 506 9.85 16.93 0.76
C ALA A 506 11.32 17.06 1.18
N ARG A 507 11.65 18.20 1.82
CA ARG A 507 12.99 18.49 2.33
C ARG A 507 13.04 18.34 3.84
N PHE A 508 14.13 17.71 4.29
CA PHE A 508 14.44 17.46 5.71
C PHE A 508 15.82 18.00 6.03
N ARG A 509 15.91 18.84 7.07
CA ARG A 509 17.15 19.53 7.42
C ARG A 509 18.04 18.71 8.34
N LYS A 510 19.35 18.73 8.06
CA LYS A 510 20.41 18.21 8.94
C LYS A 510 20.18 16.75 9.38
N ILE A 511 19.87 15.88 8.43
CA ILE A 511 19.69 14.45 8.68
C ILE A 511 21.05 13.75 8.68
N ASN A 512 21.22 12.78 9.56
CA ASN A 512 22.45 11.99 9.66
C ASN A 512 22.59 11.06 8.46
N ILE A 513 23.62 11.30 7.65
CA ILE A 513 23.98 10.49 6.49
C ILE A 513 25.10 9.52 6.86
N LEU A 514 24.93 8.28 6.50
CA LEU A 514 25.89 7.21 6.70
C LEU A 514 26.52 6.80 5.37
N ASN A 515 27.79 6.44 5.41
CA ASN A 515 28.44 5.73 4.30
C ASN A 515 28.34 4.21 4.55
N THR A 516 27.64 3.52 3.65
CA THR A 516 27.40 2.06 3.78
C THR A 516 28.50 1.21 3.13
N ARG A 517 29.56 1.83 2.61
CA ARG A 517 30.69 1.11 2.01
C ARG A 517 31.34 0.22 3.04
N ARG A 518 31.37 -1.08 2.77
CA ARG A 518 32.15 -2.01 3.59
C ARG A 518 33.63 -1.81 3.27
N THR A 519 34.41 -1.36 4.24
CA THR A 519 35.85 -1.54 4.23
C THR A 519 36.11 -2.97 4.69
N ILE A 520 36.59 -3.82 3.76
CA ILE A 520 37.06 -5.17 4.05
C ILE A 520 38.49 -5.04 4.64
#